data_ba0e389a47b2337ce1b108636d66e43d
#
_entry.id   ba0e389a47b2337ce1b108636d66e43d
#
_cell.length_a   1.000
_cell.length_b   1.000
_cell.length_c   1.000
_cell.angle_alpha   90.00
_cell.angle_beta   90.00
_cell.angle_gamma   90.00
#
_symmetry.space_group_name_H-M   'P 1'
#
loop_
_entity.id
_entity.type
_entity.pdbx_description
1 polymer ?
#
loop_
_entity_poly.entity_id
_entity_poly.type
_entity_poly.pdbx_seq_one_letter_code
_entity_poly.pdbx_strand_id
1 'polypeptide(L)'
;QSAHIVAEVRQWDDNTIDMSFDGEHHFGVSSREIILKNKAGSKATIEVFTDLSDYTLQWADENGMPIGSEGQSLSNDYFTVEKNLDGSQLVVTALQNNMSGDAGPVQNFVITAHRWKILVAIKQKYSVAANTVINLLTFNVGLGSLGTNIVASVPPDARADGLRGILDNQSNFGPNGNVVCGGYNLIRSNVSNNRLTDALFAAFDVVYVHYMGNGYFGNEDAKKVHNWLNAKKNRVLIASYDATDVSKYLIDEFLGGNSNIKFLTVNNGEFTVAPSSADNSFFTSTGPFTSGSYTPVSSSFSFRNYDAYHGEILLNTESAKGITPLLTGKAGGIVLGVDYSRRIVYIGDTDLGNSSSGTGGTKDNRINNTSGEINNDASKLIANVFAWITNVVLYGE
;
A
#
# COMPACT_ATOMS: atom_id res chain seq x y z
N GLN A 1 25.50 48.27 26.43
CA GLN A 1 24.33 47.50 25.92
C GLN A 1 24.85 46.59 24.83
N SER A 2 24.97 45.31 25.09
CA SER A 2 25.29 44.30 24.07
C SER A 2 24.04 44.03 23.25
N ALA A 3 24.07 44.37 21.98
CA ALA A 3 23.03 43.98 21.06
C ALA A 3 23.16 42.45 20.80
N HIS A 4 22.21 41.70 21.27
CA HIS A 4 22.14 40.27 20.89
C HIS A 4 21.63 40.20 19.45
N ILE A 5 22.50 39.79 18.54
CA ILE A 5 22.11 39.46 17.18
C ILE A 5 21.57 38.03 17.20
N VAL A 6 20.28 37.89 17.06
CA VAL A 6 19.65 36.61 16.75
C VAL A 6 19.76 36.45 15.24
N ALA A 7 20.62 35.59 14.78
CA ALA A 7 20.70 35.20 13.39
C ALA A 7 19.76 33.99 13.18
N GLU A 8 18.74 34.14 12.37
CA GLU A 8 18.02 33.00 11.80
C GLU A 8 18.84 32.46 10.63
N VAL A 9 19.29 31.24 10.75
CA VAL A 9 19.96 30.53 9.66
C VAL A 9 18.93 29.62 9.02
N ARG A 10 18.56 29.89 7.77
CA ARG A 10 17.75 28.99 6.95
C ARG A 10 18.66 28.19 6.04
N GLN A 11 18.51 26.89 6.03
CA GLN A 11 19.27 26.00 5.18
C GLN A 11 18.63 25.88 3.79
N TRP A 12 19.41 25.59 2.76
CA TRP A 12 19.11 25.89 1.34
C TRP A 12 18.78 24.69 0.48
N ASP A 13 18.50 23.58 1.04
CA ASP A 13 17.85 22.47 0.38
C ASP A 13 16.39 22.40 0.86
N ASP A 14 15.55 21.74 0.14
CA ASP A 14 14.08 21.70 0.32
C ASP A 14 13.59 21.30 1.73
N ASN A 15 14.50 21.06 2.66
CA ASN A 15 14.26 20.88 4.08
C ASN A 15 14.60 22.15 4.85
N THR A 16 13.61 22.97 5.15
CA THR A 16 13.76 24.17 5.99
C THR A 16 14.04 23.75 7.44
N ILE A 17 15.28 23.89 7.87
CA ILE A 17 15.64 23.78 9.29
C ILE A 17 15.37 25.14 9.94
N ASP A 18 14.52 25.14 10.96
CA ASP A 18 14.26 26.32 11.77
C ASP A 18 15.21 26.28 12.98
N MET A 19 16.24 27.09 12.93
CA MET A 19 17.31 27.10 13.93
C MET A 19 17.59 28.52 14.43
N SER A 20 17.73 28.66 15.73
CA SER A 20 18.15 29.88 16.41
C SER A 20 19.58 29.77 16.93
N PHE A 21 20.35 30.85 16.80
CA PHE A 21 21.71 30.95 17.26
C PHE A 21 21.92 32.25 18.04
N ASP A 22 22.62 32.23 19.16
CA ASP A 22 22.84 33.40 20.02
C ASP A 22 24.32 33.82 20.14
N GLY A 23 25.19 33.22 19.35
CA GLY A 23 26.63 33.43 19.38
C GLY A 23 27.40 32.40 20.21
N GLU A 24 26.70 31.62 21.05
CA GLU A 24 27.31 30.55 21.86
C GLU A 24 26.66 29.20 21.57
N HIS A 25 25.34 29.16 21.52
CA HIS A 25 24.55 27.94 21.38
C HIS A 25 23.56 28.03 20.22
N HIS A 26 23.20 26.88 19.67
CA HIS A 26 22.14 26.76 18.66
C HIS A 26 21.04 25.80 19.12
N PHE A 27 19.82 26.06 18.63
CA PHE A 27 18.67 25.23 18.89
C PHE A 27 17.67 25.32 17.74
N GLY A 28 17.24 24.20 17.20
CA GLY A 28 16.33 24.14 16.09
C GLY A 28 15.69 22.76 15.89
N VAL A 29 14.71 22.69 14.99
CA VAL A 29 14.00 21.47 14.61
C VAL A 29 13.87 21.36 13.10
N SER A 30 13.78 20.16 12.58
CA SER A 30 13.58 19.92 11.14
C SER A 30 12.18 20.31 10.67
N SER A 31 11.18 20.35 11.55
CA SER A 31 9.82 20.77 11.22
C SER A 31 9.08 21.28 12.47
N ARG A 32 8.24 22.29 12.30
CA ARG A 32 7.28 22.74 13.33
C ARG A 32 5.89 22.14 13.14
N GLU A 33 5.71 21.32 12.16
CA GLU A 33 4.46 20.59 11.92
C GLU A 33 4.74 19.12 11.67
N ILE A 34 4.03 18.26 12.37
CA ILE A 34 4.08 16.82 12.24
C ILE A 34 2.74 16.32 11.76
N ILE A 35 2.75 15.61 10.63
CA ILE A 35 1.54 15.04 10.05
C ILE A 35 1.61 13.53 10.17
N LEU A 36 0.74 12.96 11.00
CA LEU A 36 0.59 11.52 11.17
C LEU A 36 -0.49 10.97 10.25
N LYS A 37 -0.36 9.71 9.87
CA LYS A 37 -1.43 8.98 9.20
C LYS A 37 -2.61 8.81 10.16
N ASN A 38 -3.77 8.50 9.62
CA ASN A 38 -5.02 8.38 10.35
C ASN A 38 -5.14 7.17 11.29
N LYS A 39 -4.13 6.31 11.36
CA LYS A 39 -4.16 5.03 12.08
C LYS A 39 -3.39 5.10 13.38
N ALA A 40 -3.91 4.46 14.43
CA ALA A 40 -3.16 4.17 15.66
C ALA A 40 -1.84 3.45 15.33
N GLY A 41 -0.77 3.84 16.02
CA GLY A 41 0.58 3.36 15.75
C GLY A 41 1.30 4.08 14.61
N SER A 42 0.67 5.04 13.91
CA SER A 42 1.36 5.90 12.97
C SER A 42 2.44 6.71 13.67
N LYS A 43 3.64 6.72 13.10
CA LYS A 43 4.81 7.41 13.66
C LYS A 43 5.36 8.41 12.67
N ALA A 44 5.85 9.53 13.20
CA ALA A 44 6.67 10.49 12.48
C ALA A 44 7.80 10.97 13.39
N THR A 45 8.91 11.37 12.79
CA THR A 45 10.10 11.81 13.50
C THR A 45 10.44 13.22 13.08
N ILE A 46 10.83 14.05 14.04
CA ILE A 46 11.49 15.34 13.79
C ILE A 46 12.90 15.30 14.39
N GLU A 47 13.82 15.90 13.70
CA GLU A 47 15.17 16.08 14.20
C GLU A 47 15.25 17.33 15.06
N VAL A 48 16.01 17.22 16.15
CA VAL A 48 16.32 18.33 17.04
C VAL A 48 17.81 18.63 16.91
N PHE A 49 18.10 19.85 16.50
CA PHE A 49 19.46 20.34 16.32
C PHE A 49 19.83 21.23 17.48
N THR A 50 20.73 20.77 18.34
CA THR A 50 21.18 21.53 19.48
C THR A 50 22.57 21.06 19.93
N ASP A 51 23.35 21.99 20.47
CA ASP A 51 24.58 21.74 21.21
C ASP A 51 24.38 21.82 22.73
N LEU A 52 23.14 22.06 23.17
CA LEU A 52 22.76 22.03 24.56
C LEU A 52 22.61 20.61 25.08
N SER A 53 22.96 20.39 26.34
CA SER A 53 23.00 19.04 26.93
C SER A 53 21.63 18.41 27.11
N ASP A 54 20.57 19.20 27.18
CA ASP A 54 19.19 18.70 27.34
C ASP A 54 18.15 19.74 26.97
N TYR A 55 16.95 19.26 26.75
CA TYR A 55 15.74 20.04 26.53
C TYR A 55 14.53 19.33 27.14
N THR A 56 13.46 20.09 27.43
CA THR A 56 12.21 19.57 27.97
C THR A 56 11.08 19.71 26.98
N LEU A 57 10.05 18.90 27.18
CA LEU A 57 8.83 18.85 26.41
C LEU A 57 7.64 19.21 27.31
N GLN A 58 6.69 19.98 26.78
CA GLN A 58 5.46 20.32 27.49
C GLN A 58 4.31 20.45 26.52
N TRP A 59 3.14 19.91 26.84
CA TRP A 59 1.95 20.16 26.03
C TRP A 59 1.62 21.65 25.99
N ALA A 60 0.99 22.09 24.93
CA ALA A 60 0.54 23.47 24.76
C ALA A 60 -0.90 23.51 24.23
N ASP A 61 -1.58 24.62 24.52
CA ASP A 61 -2.90 24.92 23.96
C ASP A 61 -2.84 25.39 22.50
N GLU A 62 -3.97 25.71 21.94
CA GLU A 62 -4.07 26.21 20.55
C GLU A 62 -3.32 27.53 20.30
N ASN A 63 -3.07 28.30 21.35
CA ASN A 63 -2.32 29.57 21.30
C ASN A 63 -0.83 29.38 21.58
N GLY A 64 -0.40 28.14 21.80
CA GLY A 64 0.99 27.80 22.12
C GLY A 64 1.36 28.05 23.60
N MET A 65 0.37 28.27 24.46
CA MET A 65 0.62 28.43 25.89
C MET A 65 0.82 27.05 26.53
N PRO A 66 1.91 26.87 27.28
CA PRO A 66 2.20 25.60 27.94
C PRO A 66 1.10 25.17 28.92
N ILE A 67 0.74 23.89 28.89
CA ILE A 67 -0.24 23.27 29.78
C ILE A 67 0.35 21.98 30.40
N GLY A 68 0.01 21.71 31.64
CA GLY A 68 0.54 20.55 32.36
C GLY A 68 2.00 20.75 32.80
N SER A 69 2.70 19.63 33.04
CA SER A 69 4.08 19.64 33.51
C SER A 69 5.07 19.42 32.37
N GLU A 70 6.26 20.00 32.53
CA GLU A 70 7.40 19.69 31.68
C GLU A 70 7.92 18.28 31.94
N GLY A 71 8.45 17.62 30.91
CA GLY A 71 8.99 16.27 31.00
C GLY A 71 9.97 15.92 29.89
N GLN A 72 10.51 14.73 29.98
CA GLN A 72 11.41 14.15 28.95
C GLN A 72 10.62 13.44 27.83
N SER A 73 9.36 13.14 28.10
CA SER A 73 8.40 12.58 27.16
C SER A 73 7.00 13.13 27.47
N LEU A 74 6.12 13.07 26.48
CA LEU A 74 4.72 13.46 26.65
C LEU A 74 3.80 12.31 26.24
N SER A 75 2.67 12.22 26.95
CA SER A 75 1.58 11.31 26.59
C SER A 75 0.24 11.92 26.93
N ASN A 76 -0.73 11.74 26.05
CA ASN A 76 -2.14 12.03 26.29
C ASN A 76 -3.01 10.94 25.64
N ASP A 77 -4.31 11.14 25.54
CA ASP A 77 -5.22 10.15 24.95
C ASP A 77 -5.00 9.93 23.44
N TYR A 78 -4.33 10.84 22.75
CA TYR A 78 -4.19 10.82 21.30
C TYR A 78 -2.77 10.56 20.82
N PHE A 79 -1.76 11.05 21.53
CA PHE A 79 -0.37 11.06 21.08
C PHE A 79 0.63 10.78 22.19
N THR A 80 1.75 10.17 21.81
CA THR A 80 2.98 10.23 22.58
C THR A 80 4.05 11.00 21.82
N VAL A 81 4.94 11.67 22.57
CA VAL A 81 6.17 12.30 22.07
C VAL A 81 7.32 11.78 22.91
N GLU A 82 8.26 11.12 22.28
CA GLU A 82 9.38 10.47 22.97
C GLU A 82 10.71 10.88 22.33
N LYS A 83 11.71 11.14 23.15
CA LYS A 83 13.08 11.32 22.67
C LYS A 83 13.69 9.98 22.31
N ASN A 84 14.50 9.94 21.26
CA ASN A 84 15.41 8.83 21.06
C ASN A 84 16.54 8.84 22.10
N LEU A 85 17.38 7.80 22.10
CA LEU A 85 18.39 7.60 23.16
C LEU A 85 19.39 8.75 23.31
N ASP A 86 19.74 9.44 22.24
CA ASP A 86 20.71 10.54 22.25
C ASP A 86 20.04 11.93 22.25
N GLY A 87 18.71 11.99 22.21
CA GLY A 87 17.96 13.22 22.19
C GLY A 87 17.99 13.98 20.86
N SER A 88 18.61 13.42 19.82
CA SER A 88 18.68 14.07 18.49
C SER A 88 17.37 14.02 17.72
N GLN A 89 16.43 13.20 18.15
CA GLN A 89 15.14 13.01 17.47
C GLN A 89 14.00 12.92 18.48
N LEU A 90 12.84 13.41 18.05
CA LEU A 90 11.56 13.17 18.71
C LEU A 90 10.71 12.26 17.83
N VAL A 91 10.23 11.18 18.39
CA VAL A 91 9.29 10.26 17.76
C VAL A 91 7.90 10.54 18.27
N VAL A 92 7.01 10.94 17.37
CA VAL A 92 5.60 11.16 17.70
C VAL A 92 4.78 9.99 17.21
N THR A 93 3.94 9.42 18.08
CA THR A 93 3.11 8.27 17.77
C THR A 93 1.63 8.61 18.00
N ALA A 94 0.77 8.30 17.04
CA ALA A 94 -0.68 8.35 17.22
C ALA A 94 -1.15 7.14 18.03
N LEU A 95 -1.96 7.36 19.06
CA LEU A 95 -2.51 6.30 19.92
C LEU A 95 -3.87 5.81 19.46
N GLN A 96 -4.57 6.61 18.65
CA GLN A 96 -5.91 6.31 18.19
C GLN A 96 -6.02 6.45 16.66
N ASN A 97 -7.03 5.77 16.08
CA ASN A 97 -7.45 6.03 14.72
C ASN A 97 -8.20 7.35 14.67
N ASN A 98 -7.87 8.21 13.70
CA ASN A 98 -8.71 9.39 13.45
C ASN A 98 -9.91 8.99 12.58
N MET A 99 -11.03 8.74 13.21
CA MET A 99 -12.28 8.29 12.59
C MET A 99 -13.30 9.43 12.41
N SER A 100 -13.01 10.62 12.92
CA SER A 100 -13.92 11.76 12.81
C SER A 100 -13.83 12.41 11.43
N GLY A 101 -14.93 12.92 10.92
CA GLY A 101 -15.00 13.63 9.63
C GLY A 101 -14.29 14.98 9.60
N ASP A 102 -13.78 15.42 10.73
CA ASP A 102 -13.06 16.67 10.87
C ASP A 102 -11.55 16.45 10.79
N ALA A 103 -10.82 17.48 10.45
CA ALA A 103 -9.38 17.52 10.61
C ALA A 103 -9.08 17.12 12.06
N GLY A 104 -8.53 15.93 12.25
CA GLY A 104 -8.40 15.29 13.55
C GLY A 104 -7.79 16.13 14.64
N PRO A 105 -7.59 15.59 15.83
CA PRO A 105 -7.08 16.36 16.94
C PRO A 105 -5.77 17.03 16.53
N VAL A 106 -5.74 18.34 16.64
CA VAL A 106 -4.50 19.12 16.58
C VAL A 106 -4.01 19.24 18.02
N GLN A 107 -2.81 18.80 18.27
CA GLN A 107 -2.19 18.90 19.57
C GLN A 107 -0.86 19.64 19.42
N ASN A 108 -0.67 20.66 20.20
CA ASN A 108 0.58 21.41 20.25
C ASN A 108 1.44 20.97 21.43
N PHE A 109 2.74 21.03 21.25
CA PHE A 109 3.69 20.95 22.32
C PHE A 109 4.85 21.93 22.11
N VAL A 110 5.49 22.31 23.21
CA VAL A 110 6.64 23.20 23.23
C VAL A 110 7.87 22.39 23.58
N ILE A 111 8.92 22.59 22.83
CA ILE A 111 10.27 22.13 23.17
C ILE A 111 11.00 23.33 23.79
N THR A 112 11.51 23.17 25.00
CA THR A 112 12.23 24.22 25.70
C THR A 112 13.68 23.81 25.92
N ALA A 113 14.60 24.59 25.39
CA ALA A 113 16.03 24.43 25.62
C ALA A 113 16.62 25.77 26.04
N HIS A 114 17.15 25.84 27.28
CA HIS A 114 17.65 27.09 27.87
C HIS A 114 16.60 28.21 27.75
N ARG A 115 16.82 29.25 26.95
CA ARG A 115 15.89 30.37 26.73
C ARG A 115 14.98 30.25 25.52
N TRP A 116 15.22 29.22 24.69
CA TRP A 116 14.44 29.04 23.48
C TRP A 116 13.25 28.14 23.69
N LYS A 117 12.17 28.49 23.03
CA LYS A 117 10.94 27.71 22.98
C LYS A 117 10.52 27.54 21.54
N ILE A 118 10.35 26.31 21.12
CA ILE A 118 9.84 25.98 19.78
C ILE A 118 8.48 25.31 19.93
N LEU A 119 7.47 25.91 19.33
CA LEU A 119 6.13 25.34 19.24
C LEU A 119 6.06 24.37 18.06
N VAL A 120 5.59 23.16 18.31
CA VAL A 120 5.38 22.12 17.29
C VAL A 120 3.92 21.68 17.32
N ALA A 121 3.30 21.64 16.15
CA ALA A 121 1.93 21.15 15.97
C ALA A 121 1.94 19.71 15.48
N ILE A 122 1.19 18.84 16.15
CA ILE A 122 0.87 17.49 15.70
C ILE A 122 -0.50 17.49 15.08
N LYS A 123 -0.60 17.03 13.84
CA LYS A 123 -1.85 16.83 13.14
C LYS A 123 -1.97 15.38 12.74
N GLN A 124 -3.09 14.76 13.02
CA GLN A 124 -3.39 13.46 12.47
C GLN A 124 -4.31 13.63 11.28
N LYS A 125 -3.92 13.08 10.13
CA LYS A 125 -4.75 13.13 8.93
C LYS A 125 -6.12 12.53 9.25
N TYR A 126 -7.14 13.17 8.71
CA TYR A 126 -8.49 12.63 8.79
C TYR A 126 -8.62 11.35 7.98
N SER A 127 -9.30 10.38 8.54
CA SER A 127 -9.63 9.16 7.84
C SER A 127 -10.91 9.30 7.02
N VAL A 128 -10.84 10.05 5.94
CA VAL A 128 -11.76 9.81 4.80
C VAL A 128 -11.75 8.31 4.46
N ALA A 129 -10.62 7.66 4.72
CA ALA A 129 -10.38 6.24 4.51
C ALA A 129 -11.44 5.33 5.15
N ALA A 130 -11.79 5.55 6.41
CA ALA A 130 -12.73 4.65 7.12
C ALA A 130 -14.12 4.59 6.50
N ASN A 131 -14.51 5.65 5.76
CA ASN A 131 -15.79 5.75 5.07
C ASN A 131 -15.68 5.57 3.56
N THR A 132 -14.45 5.45 3.03
CA THR A 132 -14.24 5.29 1.59
C THR A 132 -14.25 3.82 1.22
N VAL A 133 -15.32 3.40 0.57
CA VAL A 133 -15.44 2.07 -0.03
C VAL A 133 -14.61 2.04 -1.32
N ILE A 134 -13.79 1.01 -1.46
CA ILE A 134 -12.96 0.79 -2.64
C ILE A 134 -13.74 -0.06 -3.63
N ASN A 135 -14.01 0.49 -4.82
CA ASN A 135 -14.73 -0.20 -5.86
C ASN A 135 -13.75 -0.94 -6.78
N LEU A 136 -13.81 -2.26 -6.75
CA LEU A 136 -12.99 -3.14 -7.57
C LEU A 136 -13.86 -3.79 -8.64
N LEU A 137 -13.51 -3.56 -9.91
CA LEU A 137 -14.09 -4.22 -11.05
C LEU A 137 -13.24 -5.42 -11.44
N THR A 138 -13.84 -6.59 -11.54
CA THR A 138 -13.22 -7.76 -12.14
C THR A 138 -13.99 -8.21 -13.36
N PHE A 139 -13.29 -8.83 -14.31
CA PHE A 139 -13.89 -9.42 -15.49
C PHE A 139 -13.95 -10.92 -15.30
N ASN A 140 -15.04 -11.52 -15.68
CA ASN A 140 -15.15 -12.96 -15.76
C ASN A 140 -15.10 -13.42 -17.21
N VAL A 141 -14.36 -14.48 -17.39
CA VAL A 141 -14.18 -15.08 -18.68
C VAL A 141 -14.63 -16.51 -18.69
N GLY A 142 -15.28 -16.88 -19.73
CA GLY A 142 -15.57 -18.27 -20.03
C GLY A 142 -16.93 -18.81 -19.58
N LEU A 143 -17.83 -17.98 -19.06
CA LEU A 143 -19.22 -18.37 -18.88
C LEU A 143 -20.07 -17.71 -19.96
N GLY A 144 -20.30 -18.46 -21.00
CA GLY A 144 -20.98 -18.02 -22.21
C GLY A 144 -22.34 -17.39 -21.90
N SER A 145 -22.51 -16.29 -22.40
CA SER A 145 -23.57 -15.36 -22.72
C SER A 145 -23.35 -13.98 -22.10
N LEU A 146 -23.14 -13.22 -22.85
CA LEU A 146 -22.56 -11.94 -22.99
C LEU A 146 -23.64 -10.89 -22.87
N GLY A 147 -23.84 -10.43 -21.68
CA GLY A 147 -24.60 -9.22 -21.42
C GLY A 147 -23.66 -8.02 -21.22
N THR A 148 -24.13 -6.84 -21.60
CA THR A 148 -23.48 -5.55 -21.28
C THR A 148 -23.73 -5.12 -19.83
N ASN A 149 -24.25 -5.99 -19.01
CA ASN A 149 -24.71 -5.66 -17.67
C ASN A 149 -23.61 -5.87 -16.64
N ILE A 150 -23.32 -4.83 -15.88
CA ILE A 150 -22.61 -4.94 -14.62
C ILE A 150 -23.51 -5.74 -13.69
N VAL A 151 -23.09 -6.90 -13.28
CA VAL A 151 -23.84 -7.69 -12.32
C VAL A 151 -23.24 -7.42 -10.95
N ALA A 152 -23.93 -6.63 -10.16
CA ALA A 152 -23.60 -6.43 -8.75
C ALA A 152 -23.64 -7.76 -8.01
N SER A 153 -22.65 -8.02 -7.15
CA SER A 153 -22.63 -9.12 -6.17
C SER A 153 -22.67 -10.56 -6.71
N VAL A 154 -22.18 -10.82 -7.88
CA VAL A 154 -21.95 -12.23 -8.27
C VAL A 154 -20.66 -12.70 -7.59
N PRO A 155 -20.63 -13.90 -6.98
CA PRO A 155 -19.41 -14.46 -6.46
C PRO A 155 -18.31 -14.41 -7.51
N PRO A 156 -17.08 -14.01 -7.17
CA PRO A 156 -15.98 -14.17 -8.09
C PRO A 156 -15.90 -15.63 -8.52
N ASP A 157 -15.31 -15.86 -9.67
CA ASP A 157 -14.89 -17.18 -10.09
C ASP A 157 -14.24 -17.90 -8.90
N ALA A 158 -14.45 -19.18 -8.77
CA ALA A 158 -13.83 -20.03 -7.73
C ALA A 158 -12.30 -19.84 -7.64
N ARG A 159 -11.68 -19.32 -8.68
CA ARG A 159 -10.26 -19.01 -8.76
C ARG A 159 -9.80 -17.77 -7.98
N ALA A 160 -10.71 -17.03 -7.36
CA ALA A 160 -10.38 -15.88 -6.51
C ALA A 160 -11.13 -15.91 -5.17
N ASP A 161 -11.61 -17.07 -4.75
CA ASP A 161 -12.40 -17.23 -3.55
C ASP A 161 -11.62 -16.93 -2.26
N GLY A 162 -10.34 -17.26 -2.22
CA GLY A 162 -9.47 -16.92 -1.09
C GLY A 162 -9.20 -15.42 -0.99
N LEU A 163 -8.90 -14.76 -2.11
CA LEU A 163 -8.74 -13.32 -2.17
C LEU A 163 -10.03 -12.59 -1.79
N ARG A 164 -11.17 -13.06 -2.29
CA ARG A 164 -12.46 -12.51 -1.92
C ARG A 164 -12.67 -12.54 -0.41
N GLY A 165 -12.43 -13.70 0.22
CA GLY A 165 -12.54 -13.82 1.66
C GLY A 165 -11.68 -12.80 2.41
N ILE A 166 -10.45 -12.57 1.95
CA ILE A 166 -9.53 -11.58 2.52
C ILE A 166 -10.11 -10.16 2.41
N LEU A 167 -10.65 -9.79 1.25
CA LEU A 167 -11.17 -8.45 0.98
C LEU A 167 -12.55 -8.19 1.62
N ASP A 168 -13.41 -9.20 1.70
CA ASP A 168 -14.72 -9.11 2.33
C ASP A 168 -14.63 -9.07 3.87
N ASN A 169 -13.51 -9.52 4.44
CA ASN A 169 -13.31 -9.53 5.88
C ASN A 169 -12.95 -8.13 6.39
N GLN A 170 -13.90 -7.48 7.04
CA GLN A 170 -13.73 -6.13 7.58
C GLN A 170 -12.70 -6.01 8.70
N SER A 171 -12.29 -7.12 9.31
CA SER A 171 -11.15 -7.11 10.23
C SER A 171 -9.82 -6.95 9.49
N ASN A 172 -9.76 -7.30 8.22
CA ASN A 172 -8.61 -7.06 7.36
C ASN A 172 -8.70 -5.66 6.73
N PHE A 173 -9.79 -5.40 5.99
CA PHE A 173 -10.02 -4.18 5.21
C PHE A 173 -11.39 -3.59 5.57
N GLY A 174 -11.41 -2.66 6.50
CA GLY A 174 -12.65 -2.08 6.98
C GLY A 174 -12.42 -0.85 7.85
N PRO A 175 -13.48 -0.23 8.36
CA PRO A 175 -13.38 0.97 9.19
C PRO A 175 -12.52 0.78 10.44
N ASN A 176 -12.56 -0.42 11.02
CA ASN A 176 -11.75 -0.83 12.16
C ASN A 176 -10.77 -1.97 11.82
N GLY A 177 -10.55 -2.19 10.54
CA GLY A 177 -9.69 -3.25 10.04
C GLY A 177 -8.20 -2.98 10.25
N ASN A 178 -7.40 -4.01 10.03
CA ASN A 178 -5.94 -3.88 10.04
C ASN A 178 -5.45 -2.87 8.99
N VAL A 179 -6.15 -2.79 7.86
CA VAL A 179 -6.05 -1.72 6.87
C VAL A 179 -7.36 -0.93 6.90
N VAL A 180 -7.27 0.34 7.31
CA VAL A 180 -8.44 1.20 7.49
C VAL A 180 -8.95 1.67 6.14
N CYS A 181 -10.19 1.30 5.81
CA CYS A 181 -10.96 1.76 4.64
C CYS A 181 -12.45 1.50 4.90
N GLY A 182 -13.33 1.92 4.01
CA GLY A 182 -14.77 1.60 4.09
C GLY A 182 -15.12 0.16 3.68
N GLY A 183 -14.11 -0.66 3.41
CA GLY A 183 -14.25 -2.00 2.85
C GLY A 183 -14.12 -2.02 1.32
N TYR A 184 -14.19 -3.21 0.76
CA TYR A 184 -14.16 -3.44 -0.69
C TYR A 184 -15.56 -3.74 -1.22
N ASN A 185 -15.90 -3.13 -2.34
CA ASN A 185 -17.08 -3.46 -3.13
C ASN A 185 -16.61 -4.17 -4.41
N LEU A 186 -16.81 -5.49 -4.47
CA LEU A 186 -16.36 -6.32 -5.56
C LEU A 186 -17.47 -6.45 -6.61
N ILE A 187 -17.20 -5.93 -7.79
CA ILE A 187 -18.15 -5.96 -8.89
C ILE A 187 -17.57 -6.76 -10.05
N ARG A 188 -18.37 -7.66 -10.58
CA ARG A 188 -18.01 -8.49 -11.71
C ARG A 188 -18.76 -8.02 -12.96
N SER A 189 -18.04 -7.88 -14.05
CA SER A 189 -18.63 -7.59 -15.37
C SER A 189 -18.49 -8.76 -16.34
N ASN A 190 -19.57 -9.03 -17.06
CA ASN A 190 -19.58 -9.94 -18.20
C ASN A 190 -19.59 -9.12 -19.48
N VAL A 191 -18.43 -8.67 -19.93
CA VAL A 191 -18.33 -7.88 -21.17
C VAL A 191 -17.57 -8.67 -22.23
N SER A 192 -18.09 -8.64 -23.44
CA SER A 192 -17.43 -9.26 -24.62
C SER A 192 -16.41 -8.30 -25.23
N ASN A 193 -15.52 -8.88 -26.02
CA ASN A 193 -14.43 -8.23 -26.74
C ASN A 193 -14.83 -6.87 -27.36
N ASN A 194 -14.00 -5.86 -27.11
CA ASN A 194 -14.14 -4.47 -27.60
C ASN A 194 -15.44 -3.75 -27.19
N ARG A 195 -16.12 -4.20 -26.16
CA ARG A 195 -17.35 -3.57 -25.65
C ARG A 195 -17.20 -2.84 -24.33
N LEU A 196 -15.99 -2.80 -23.77
CA LEU A 196 -15.72 -1.98 -22.61
C LEU A 196 -15.93 -0.50 -22.97
N THR A 197 -16.58 0.23 -22.08
CA THR A 197 -16.82 1.67 -22.26
C THR A 197 -16.10 2.45 -21.18
N ASP A 198 -15.72 3.69 -21.50
CA ASP A 198 -15.08 4.57 -20.52
C ASP A 198 -16.00 4.83 -19.31
N ALA A 199 -17.31 4.87 -19.55
CA ALA A 199 -18.31 5.02 -18.49
C ALA A 199 -18.31 3.86 -17.51
N LEU A 200 -18.05 2.62 -17.98
CA LEU A 200 -17.93 1.46 -17.11
C LEU A 200 -16.79 1.64 -16.10
N PHE A 201 -15.64 2.12 -16.55
CA PHE A 201 -14.47 2.27 -15.71
C PHE A 201 -14.53 3.46 -14.76
N ALA A 202 -15.32 4.48 -15.08
CA ALA A 202 -15.31 5.75 -14.35
C ALA A 202 -15.58 5.61 -12.84
N ALA A 203 -16.40 4.63 -12.47
CA ALA A 203 -16.82 4.39 -11.08
C ALA A 203 -15.85 3.52 -10.27
N PHE A 204 -14.78 3.00 -10.88
CA PHE A 204 -13.90 2.04 -10.24
C PHE A 204 -12.55 2.64 -9.89
N ASP A 205 -12.04 2.20 -8.74
CA ASP A 205 -10.73 2.57 -8.19
C ASP A 205 -9.68 1.52 -8.53
N VAL A 206 -10.10 0.26 -8.61
CA VAL A 206 -9.26 -0.88 -8.96
C VAL A 206 -9.92 -1.66 -10.10
N VAL A 207 -9.15 -1.97 -11.10
CA VAL A 207 -9.56 -2.89 -12.16
C VAL A 207 -8.68 -4.14 -12.09
N TYR A 208 -9.32 -5.28 -11.91
CA TYR A 208 -8.65 -6.57 -11.92
C TYR A 208 -9.03 -7.31 -13.20
N VAL A 209 -8.12 -7.28 -14.17
CA VAL A 209 -8.24 -8.13 -15.36
C VAL A 209 -7.79 -9.52 -14.96
N HIS A 210 -8.72 -10.26 -14.42
CA HIS A 210 -8.57 -11.66 -14.06
C HIS A 210 -8.52 -12.51 -15.35
N TYR A 211 -8.42 -13.81 -15.24
CA TYR A 211 -8.37 -14.72 -16.38
C TYR A 211 -9.41 -14.39 -17.47
N MET A 212 -8.95 -14.05 -18.68
CA MET A 212 -9.79 -13.73 -19.83
C MET A 212 -9.48 -14.70 -20.97
N GLY A 213 -10.44 -15.54 -21.38
CA GLY A 213 -10.29 -16.44 -22.51
C GLY A 213 -10.13 -15.71 -23.84
N ASN A 214 -9.63 -16.40 -24.85
CA ASN A 214 -9.44 -15.85 -26.18
C ASN A 214 -10.74 -15.24 -26.74
N GLY A 215 -10.63 -14.03 -27.28
CA GLY A 215 -11.75 -13.33 -27.92
C GLY A 215 -12.60 -12.42 -27.03
N TYR A 216 -12.27 -12.31 -25.74
CA TYR A 216 -13.07 -11.48 -24.81
C TYR A 216 -12.43 -10.15 -24.42
N PHE A 217 -11.13 -10.01 -24.61
CA PHE A 217 -10.39 -8.79 -24.34
C PHE A 217 -9.41 -8.53 -25.49
N GLY A 218 -9.40 -7.35 -26.03
CA GLY A 218 -8.56 -7.00 -27.19
C GLY A 218 -7.73 -5.75 -26.93
N ASN A 219 -6.98 -5.34 -27.98
CA ASN A 219 -6.11 -4.16 -27.91
C ASN A 219 -6.88 -2.88 -27.56
N GLU A 220 -8.10 -2.72 -28.07
CA GLU A 220 -8.91 -1.53 -27.77
C GLU A 220 -9.37 -1.50 -26.30
N ASP A 221 -9.64 -2.66 -25.73
CA ASP A 221 -9.96 -2.75 -24.32
C ASP A 221 -8.72 -2.44 -23.46
N ALA A 222 -7.55 -2.94 -23.86
CA ALA A 222 -6.29 -2.62 -23.18
C ALA A 222 -5.99 -1.11 -23.18
N LYS A 223 -6.21 -0.42 -24.31
CA LYS A 223 -6.06 1.04 -24.39
C LYS A 223 -7.04 1.79 -23.48
N LYS A 224 -8.28 1.34 -23.41
CA LYS A 224 -9.27 1.94 -22.49
C LYS A 224 -8.89 1.77 -21.04
N VAL A 225 -8.41 0.59 -20.63
CA VAL A 225 -7.89 0.36 -19.28
C VAL A 225 -6.68 1.23 -19.02
N HIS A 226 -5.77 1.39 -19.98
CA HIS A 226 -4.62 2.27 -19.88
C HIS A 226 -5.04 3.74 -19.68
N ASN A 227 -5.95 4.24 -20.49
CA ASN A 227 -6.48 5.59 -20.37
C ASN A 227 -7.15 5.80 -19.01
N TRP A 228 -7.95 4.83 -18.56
CA TRP A 228 -8.58 4.86 -17.26
C TRP A 228 -7.53 4.95 -16.13
N LEU A 229 -6.50 4.13 -16.16
CA LEU A 229 -5.45 4.11 -15.14
C LEU A 229 -4.72 5.46 -15.06
N ASN A 230 -4.38 6.04 -16.21
CA ASN A 230 -3.63 7.29 -16.30
C ASN A 230 -4.47 8.53 -16.01
N ALA A 231 -5.79 8.45 -16.09
CA ALA A 231 -6.67 9.59 -15.84
C ALA A 231 -6.67 10.05 -14.36
N LYS A 232 -6.30 9.17 -13.42
CA LYS A 232 -6.23 9.52 -11.99
C LYS A 232 -5.08 8.78 -11.30
N LYS A 233 -4.40 9.47 -10.38
CA LYS A 233 -3.29 8.87 -9.62
C LYS A 233 -3.73 7.85 -8.57
N ASN A 234 -4.98 7.88 -8.16
CA ASN A 234 -5.55 6.97 -7.15
C ASN A 234 -6.26 5.76 -7.76
N ARG A 235 -5.78 5.26 -8.89
CA ARG A 235 -6.27 4.05 -9.55
C ARG A 235 -5.17 3.00 -9.64
N VAL A 236 -5.57 1.74 -9.52
CA VAL A 236 -4.65 0.59 -9.60
C VAL A 236 -5.20 -0.44 -10.57
N LEU A 237 -4.31 -0.97 -11.39
CA LEU A 237 -4.60 -2.09 -12.27
C LEU A 237 -3.96 -3.37 -11.72
N ILE A 238 -4.70 -4.46 -11.72
CA ILE A 238 -4.17 -5.80 -11.52
C ILE A 238 -4.30 -6.52 -12.86
N ALA A 239 -3.16 -6.85 -13.46
CA ALA A 239 -3.07 -7.54 -14.74
C ALA A 239 -2.67 -8.99 -14.54
N SER A 240 -3.59 -9.92 -14.76
CA SER A 240 -3.30 -11.34 -14.77
C SER A 240 -2.92 -11.79 -16.18
N TYR A 241 -1.92 -12.65 -16.28
CA TYR A 241 -1.38 -13.15 -17.55
C TYR A 241 -1.15 -14.66 -17.56
N ASP A 242 -1.94 -15.36 -16.78
CA ASP A 242 -1.95 -16.82 -16.74
C ASP A 242 -2.00 -17.40 -18.18
N ALA A 243 -1.06 -18.19 -18.52
CA ALA A 243 -0.86 -19.00 -19.74
C ALA A 243 -1.69 -18.71 -21.01
N THR A 244 -2.42 -17.62 -21.08
CA THR A 244 -3.31 -17.26 -22.19
C THR A 244 -2.85 -16.01 -22.92
N ASP A 245 -3.00 -16.03 -24.25
CA ASP A 245 -2.59 -14.93 -25.14
C ASP A 245 -3.30 -13.60 -24.86
N VAL A 246 -4.38 -13.60 -24.12
CA VAL A 246 -5.25 -12.44 -23.98
C VAL A 246 -4.68 -11.41 -23.01
N SER A 247 -4.05 -11.84 -21.95
CA SER A 247 -3.36 -10.97 -21.01
C SER A 247 -2.15 -10.28 -21.64
N LYS A 248 -1.65 -10.83 -22.74
CA LYS A 248 -0.59 -10.25 -23.55
C LYS A 248 -0.94 -8.83 -24.02
N TYR A 249 -2.17 -8.57 -24.40
CA TYR A 249 -2.57 -7.23 -24.85
C TYR A 249 -2.41 -6.16 -23.77
N LEU A 250 -2.76 -6.47 -22.53
CA LEU A 250 -2.55 -5.55 -21.42
C LEU A 250 -1.08 -5.32 -21.16
N ILE A 251 -0.32 -6.39 -21.10
CA ILE A 251 1.11 -6.32 -20.82
C ILE A 251 1.82 -5.59 -21.94
N ASP A 252 1.49 -5.88 -23.19
CA ASP A 252 2.03 -5.19 -24.35
C ASP A 252 1.70 -3.69 -24.32
N GLU A 253 0.47 -3.30 -23.99
CA GLU A 253 0.06 -1.91 -23.89
C GLU A 253 0.85 -1.15 -22.81
N PHE A 254 1.04 -1.74 -21.65
CA PHE A 254 1.70 -1.08 -20.51
C PHE A 254 3.23 -1.13 -20.58
N LEU A 255 3.80 -2.13 -21.20
CA LEU A 255 5.24 -2.31 -21.31
C LEU A 255 5.82 -1.89 -22.68
N GLY A 256 5.03 -1.23 -23.51
CA GLY A 256 5.52 -0.54 -24.71
C GLY A 256 5.57 -1.35 -25.99
N GLY A 257 4.77 -2.41 -26.10
CA GLY A 257 4.46 -3.09 -27.37
C GLY A 257 5.18 -4.39 -27.65
N ASN A 258 4.65 -5.04 -28.60
CA ASN A 258 4.71 -6.45 -29.02
C ASN A 258 6.06 -7.16 -29.13
N SER A 259 7.18 -6.47 -29.14
CA SER A 259 8.43 -7.11 -29.51
C SER A 259 9.38 -7.33 -28.32
N ASN A 260 9.12 -6.71 -27.17
CA ASN A 260 10.12 -6.57 -26.14
C ASN A 260 9.87 -7.41 -24.88
N ILE A 261 8.67 -8.00 -24.76
CA ILE A 261 8.35 -8.83 -23.61
C ILE A 261 8.58 -10.29 -23.96
N LYS A 262 9.51 -10.91 -23.29
CA LYS A 262 9.55 -12.36 -23.28
C LYS A 262 8.60 -12.87 -22.22
N PHE A 263 7.48 -13.30 -22.70
CA PHE A 263 6.46 -13.97 -21.93
C PHE A 263 6.63 -15.48 -22.11
N LEU A 264 6.75 -16.19 -21.01
CA LEU A 264 6.87 -17.64 -21.03
C LEU A 264 5.62 -18.24 -20.42
N THR A 265 5.10 -19.25 -21.09
CA THR A 265 4.15 -20.20 -20.48
C THR A 265 4.94 -21.34 -19.89
N VAL A 266 4.83 -21.52 -18.58
CA VAL A 266 5.54 -22.56 -17.84
C VAL A 266 4.55 -23.56 -17.26
N ASN A 267 4.90 -24.83 -17.35
CA ASN A 267 4.09 -25.91 -16.82
C ASN A 267 4.66 -26.35 -15.46
N ASN A 268 3.79 -26.53 -14.46
CA ASN A 268 4.13 -26.95 -13.09
C ASN A 268 5.26 -26.14 -12.45
N GLY A 269 4.92 -25.04 -11.81
CA GLY A 269 5.90 -24.12 -11.22
C GLY A 269 5.97 -24.15 -9.70
N GLU A 270 7.17 -24.06 -9.18
CA GLU A 270 7.41 -23.56 -7.84
C GLU A 270 7.61 -22.05 -7.95
N PHE A 271 6.92 -21.29 -7.10
CA PHE A 271 7.11 -19.86 -6.98
C PHE A 271 7.89 -19.60 -5.70
N THR A 272 8.89 -18.78 -5.81
CA THR A 272 9.75 -18.41 -4.68
C THR A 272 9.78 -16.89 -4.50
N VAL A 273 10.02 -16.44 -3.28
CA VAL A 273 10.26 -15.02 -3.02
C VAL A 273 11.47 -14.57 -3.83
N ALA A 274 11.30 -13.51 -4.61
CA ALA A 274 12.38 -12.95 -5.37
C ALA A 274 13.49 -12.44 -4.42
N PRO A 275 14.76 -12.82 -4.60
CA PRO A 275 15.83 -12.40 -3.71
C PRO A 275 15.95 -10.87 -3.54
N SER A 276 15.67 -10.13 -4.62
CA SER A 276 15.67 -8.67 -4.62
C SER A 276 14.55 -8.03 -3.79
N SER A 277 13.59 -8.82 -3.34
CA SER A 277 12.42 -8.35 -2.57
C SER A 277 12.32 -8.98 -1.19
N ALA A 278 13.33 -9.73 -0.75
CA ALA A 278 13.32 -10.35 0.58
C ALA A 278 13.12 -9.32 1.72
N ASP A 279 13.66 -8.13 1.56
CA ASP A 279 13.54 -7.01 2.51
C ASP A 279 12.32 -6.10 2.27
N ASN A 280 11.47 -6.42 1.28
CA ASN A 280 10.29 -5.63 0.97
C ASN A 280 9.24 -5.75 2.09
N SER A 281 8.52 -4.66 2.34
CA SER A 281 7.44 -4.60 3.35
C SER A 281 6.34 -5.64 3.15
N PHE A 282 6.20 -6.22 1.98
CA PHE A 282 5.25 -7.31 1.75
C PHE A 282 5.65 -8.62 2.46
N PHE A 283 6.93 -8.76 2.82
CA PHE A 283 7.47 -9.97 3.45
C PHE A 283 7.95 -9.75 4.88
N THR A 284 8.39 -8.53 5.20
CA THR A 284 9.03 -8.20 6.48
C THR A 284 8.02 -7.69 7.52
N SER A 285 8.48 -7.51 8.75
CA SER A 285 7.67 -7.01 9.88
C SER A 285 7.15 -5.57 9.74
N THR A 286 7.36 -4.94 8.59
CA THR A 286 6.88 -3.58 8.31
C THR A 286 5.53 -3.53 7.59
N GLY A 287 5.06 -4.66 7.06
CA GLY A 287 3.76 -4.75 6.42
C GLY A 287 2.60 -4.92 7.42
N PRO A 288 1.39 -4.46 7.11
CA PRO A 288 0.26 -4.55 8.02
C PRO A 288 -0.15 -5.98 8.37
N PHE A 289 0.10 -6.94 7.49
CA PHE A 289 -0.20 -8.35 7.71
C PHE A 289 1.05 -9.22 7.97
N THR A 290 2.15 -8.59 8.32
CA THR A 290 3.41 -9.23 8.71
C THR A 290 3.99 -8.61 9.98
N SER A 291 3.23 -7.74 10.65
CA SER A 291 3.61 -7.05 11.90
C SER A 291 2.56 -7.24 12.99
N GLY A 292 2.86 -6.82 14.19
CA GLY A 292 1.95 -6.91 15.33
C GLY A 292 1.70 -8.36 15.75
N SER A 293 0.47 -8.83 15.62
CA SER A 293 0.09 -10.22 15.88
C SER A 293 0.47 -11.19 14.75
N TYR A 294 0.88 -10.69 13.60
CA TYR A 294 1.33 -11.49 12.48
C TYR A 294 2.84 -11.68 12.48
N THR A 295 3.29 -12.80 11.95
CA THR A 295 4.70 -13.05 11.70
C THR A 295 5.09 -12.65 10.28
N PRO A 296 6.34 -12.26 10.04
CA PRO A 296 6.85 -12.07 8.67
C PRO A 296 6.61 -13.30 7.78
N VAL A 297 6.58 -13.09 6.48
CA VAL A 297 6.57 -14.18 5.51
C VAL A 297 7.91 -14.90 5.60
N SER A 298 7.87 -16.25 5.57
CA SER A 298 9.09 -17.05 5.64
C SER A 298 10.03 -16.75 4.48
N SER A 299 11.31 -16.61 4.75
CA SER A 299 12.33 -16.40 3.72
C SER A 299 12.47 -17.62 2.77
N SER A 300 12.05 -18.76 3.24
CA SER A 300 11.99 -20.00 2.44
C SER A 300 10.60 -20.29 1.87
N PHE A 301 9.70 -19.31 1.92
CA PHE A 301 8.39 -19.46 1.36
C PHE A 301 8.46 -19.83 -0.12
N SER A 302 7.84 -20.92 -0.46
CA SER A 302 7.63 -21.34 -1.84
C SER A 302 6.15 -21.62 -2.04
N PHE A 303 5.64 -21.13 -3.13
CA PHE A 303 4.29 -21.37 -3.56
C PHE A 303 4.34 -22.39 -4.70
N ARG A 304 3.63 -23.49 -4.56
CA ARG A 304 3.57 -24.51 -5.60
C ARG A 304 2.19 -24.53 -6.21
N ASN A 305 2.11 -24.24 -7.48
CA ASN A 305 0.90 -24.47 -8.24
C ASN A 305 0.86 -25.89 -8.78
N TYR A 306 -0.29 -26.48 -8.66
CA TYR A 306 -0.50 -27.85 -9.12
C TYR A 306 -1.06 -27.95 -10.53
N ASP A 307 -1.75 -26.94 -10.97
CA ASP A 307 -2.33 -26.91 -12.29
C ASP A 307 -1.42 -26.16 -13.25
N ALA A 308 -0.86 -26.87 -13.94
CA ALA A 308 -0.18 -26.97 -15.20
C ALA A 308 0.43 -25.69 -15.77
N TYR A 309 -0.23 -24.57 -15.85
CA TYR A 309 0.25 -23.45 -16.65
C TYR A 309 0.16 -22.13 -15.90
N HIS A 310 1.28 -21.42 -15.88
CA HIS A 310 1.36 -20.03 -15.45
C HIS A 310 2.20 -19.22 -16.42
N GLY A 311 2.05 -17.91 -16.41
CA GLY A 311 2.86 -16.99 -17.16
C GLY A 311 4.04 -16.45 -16.36
N GLU A 312 5.17 -16.29 -17.00
CA GLU A 312 6.34 -15.61 -16.43
C GLU A 312 6.82 -14.48 -17.34
N ILE A 313 7.03 -13.30 -16.76
CA ILE A 313 7.67 -12.17 -17.43
C ILE A 313 9.17 -12.24 -17.14
N LEU A 314 10.01 -12.29 -18.16
CA LEU A 314 11.44 -12.36 -17.98
C LEU A 314 12.01 -11.02 -17.51
N LEU A 315 12.78 -11.05 -16.43
CA LEU A 315 13.36 -9.89 -15.76
C LEU A 315 14.41 -9.15 -16.57
N ASN A 316 15.02 -9.81 -17.55
CA ASN A 316 16.12 -9.26 -18.34
C ASN A 316 15.68 -8.44 -19.56
N THR A 317 14.38 -8.19 -19.71
CA THR A 317 13.87 -7.32 -20.77
C THR A 317 13.85 -5.87 -20.31
N GLU A 318 14.19 -4.94 -21.19
CA GLU A 318 14.08 -3.50 -20.92
C GLU A 318 12.67 -3.10 -20.50
N SER A 319 11.66 -3.76 -21.09
CA SER A 319 10.25 -3.52 -20.80
C SER A 319 9.83 -3.97 -19.39
N ALA A 320 10.53 -4.91 -18.79
CA ALA A 320 10.30 -5.33 -17.41
C ALA A 320 10.98 -4.41 -16.38
N LYS A 321 11.80 -3.46 -16.82
CA LYS A 321 12.36 -2.43 -15.92
C LYS A 321 11.24 -1.63 -15.25
N GLY A 322 11.37 -1.46 -13.97
CA GLY A 322 10.37 -0.79 -13.13
C GLY A 322 9.39 -1.74 -12.46
N ILE A 323 9.35 -3.01 -12.86
CA ILE A 323 8.59 -4.02 -12.14
C ILE A 323 9.45 -4.58 -11.01
N THR A 324 9.00 -4.41 -9.79
CA THR A 324 9.60 -5.05 -8.62
C THR A 324 9.07 -6.48 -8.53
N PRO A 325 9.89 -7.51 -8.73
CA PRO A 325 9.45 -8.89 -8.62
C PRO A 325 9.20 -9.25 -7.15
N LEU A 326 8.06 -9.82 -6.86
CA LEU A 326 7.73 -10.35 -5.53
C LEU A 326 7.91 -11.87 -5.51
N LEU A 327 7.32 -12.55 -6.48
CA LEU A 327 7.52 -13.98 -6.69
C LEU A 327 8.09 -14.23 -8.07
N THR A 328 9.02 -15.16 -8.13
CA THR A 328 9.60 -15.65 -9.38
C THR A 328 9.22 -17.12 -9.59
N GLY A 329 9.03 -17.50 -10.84
CA GLY A 329 8.70 -18.85 -11.22
C GLY A 329 9.94 -19.68 -11.58
N LYS A 330 9.70 -20.91 -12.01
CA LYS A 330 10.73 -21.89 -12.33
C LYS A 330 11.69 -21.47 -13.46
N ALA A 331 11.23 -20.69 -14.41
CA ALA A 331 12.06 -20.15 -15.49
C ALA A 331 12.80 -18.87 -15.09
N GLY A 332 12.64 -18.41 -13.87
CA GLY A 332 13.27 -17.20 -13.34
C GLY A 332 12.54 -15.91 -13.71
N GLY A 333 11.37 -16.00 -14.32
CA GLY A 333 10.54 -14.85 -14.65
C GLY A 333 9.62 -14.42 -13.50
N ILE A 334 9.03 -13.24 -13.63
CA ILE A 334 8.10 -12.68 -12.65
C ILE A 334 6.77 -13.41 -12.74
N VAL A 335 6.28 -13.92 -11.62
CA VAL A 335 4.92 -14.47 -11.46
C VAL A 335 4.03 -13.52 -10.68
N LEU A 336 4.57 -12.85 -9.68
CA LEU A 336 3.92 -11.75 -8.98
C LEU A 336 4.90 -10.59 -8.92
N GLY A 337 4.48 -9.42 -9.36
CA GLY A 337 5.30 -8.22 -9.34
C GLY A 337 4.47 -6.96 -9.19
N VAL A 338 5.10 -5.89 -8.75
CA VAL A 338 4.48 -4.57 -8.59
C VAL A 338 5.29 -3.53 -9.33
N ASP A 339 4.62 -2.76 -10.17
CA ASP A 339 5.15 -1.52 -10.74
C ASP A 339 4.56 -0.34 -9.97
N TYR A 340 5.35 0.17 -9.04
CA TYR A 340 4.91 1.28 -8.18
C TYR A 340 4.64 2.55 -8.99
N SER A 341 5.45 2.82 -9.99
CA SER A 341 5.36 4.04 -10.79
C SER A 341 4.13 4.06 -11.68
N ARG A 342 3.79 2.91 -12.27
CA ARG A 342 2.59 2.76 -13.13
C ARG A 342 1.35 2.36 -12.35
N ARG A 343 1.50 1.94 -11.09
CA ARG A 343 0.43 1.44 -10.22
C ARG A 343 -0.23 0.18 -10.77
N ILE A 344 0.62 -0.78 -11.14
CA ILE A 344 0.18 -2.05 -11.73
C ILE A 344 0.71 -3.21 -10.87
N VAL A 345 -0.17 -4.16 -10.57
CA VAL A 345 0.18 -5.47 -10.03
C VAL A 345 0.13 -6.49 -11.16
N TYR A 346 1.18 -7.24 -11.35
CA TYR A 346 1.28 -8.30 -12.35
C TYR A 346 1.14 -9.65 -11.68
N ILE A 347 0.21 -10.47 -12.17
CA ILE A 347 -0.06 -11.80 -11.64
C ILE A 347 0.02 -12.82 -12.78
N GLY A 348 1.01 -13.71 -12.73
CA GLY A 348 1.25 -14.73 -13.74
C GLY A 348 0.47 -16.01 -13.54
N ASP A 349 -0.24 -16.14 -12.42
CA ASP A 349 -1.06 -17.30 -12.09
C ASP A 349 -2.32 -16.86 -11.35
N THR A 350 -3.46 -17.10 -11.95
CA THR A 350 -4.76 -16.76 -11.38
C THR A 350 -5.04 -17.50 -10.07
N ASP A 351 -4.39 -18.63 -9.84
CA ASP A 351 -4.53 -19.40 -8.63
C ASP A 351 -3.89 -18.77 -7.39
N LEU A 352 -3.09 -17.72 -7.56
CA LEU A 352 -2.56 -16.92 -6.44
C LEU A 352 -3.67 -16.33 -5.55
N GLY A 353 -4.83 -16.04 -6.12
CA GLY A 353 -6.00 -15.56 -5.38
C GLY A 353 -6.95 -16.68 -4.91
N ASN A 354 -6.70 -17.91 -5.28
CA ASN A 354 -7.59 -19.04 -5.02
C ASN A 354 -7.33 -19.66 -3.65
N SER A 355 -8.36 -20.26 -3.08
CA SER A 355 -8.26 -21.07 -1.87
C SER A 355 -7.93 -22.53 -2.19
N SER A 356 -7.01 -23.09 -1.43
CA SER A 356 -6.72 -24.53 -1.49
C SER A 356 -7.86 -25.40 -0.96
N SER A 357 -8.80 -24.82 -0.20
CA SER A 357 -9.92 -25.56 0.39
C SER A 357 -11.03 -25.92 -0.59
N GLY A 358 -11.11 -25.21 -1.73
CA GLY A 358 -12.21 -25.36 -2.71
C GLY A 358 -12.01 -26.40 -3.80
N THR A 359 -10.80 -26.91 -4.02
CA THR A 359 -10.46 -27.68 -5.21
C THR A 359 -10.07 -29.14 -4.96
N GLY A 360 -10.27 -29.66 -3.75
CA GLY A 360 -10.07 -31.09 -3.46
C GLY A 360 -8.64 -31.61 -3.62
N GLY A 361 -7.66 -30.74 -3.72
CA GLY A 361 -6.26 -31.09 -3.90
C GLY A 361 -5.41 -30.82 -2.67
N THR A 362 -4.66 -31.78 -2.25
CA THR A 362 -3.61 -31.69 -1.22
C THR A 362 -2.58 -30.67 -1.63
N LYS A 363 -2.75 -29.38 -1.32
CA LYS A 363 -1.71 -28.61 -1.83
C LYS A 363 -1.53 -27.24 -1.36
N ASP A 364 -0.38 -27.17 -1.07
CA ASP A 364 0.32 -26.02 -1.44
C ASP A 364 0.06 -24.82 -0.52
N ASN A 365 0.96 -24.00 -0.50
CA ASN A 365 1.02 -22.76 0.26
C ASN A 365 0.06 -21.67 -0.28
N ARG A 366 -1.02 -22.06 -0.97
CA ARG A 366 -2.08 -21.15 -1.37
C ARG A 366 -2.84 -20.61 -0.16
N ILE A 367 -3.68 -19.63 -0.35
CA ILE A 367 -4.63 -19.19 0.67
C ILE A 367 -5.41 -20.44 1.13
N ASN A 368 -5.41 -20.72 2.41
CA ASN A 368 -5.91 -22.00 2.93
C ASN A 368 -7.38 -21.94 3.40
N ASN A 369 -8.05 -20.82 3.22
CA ASN A 369 -9.44 -20.62 3.62
C ASN A 369 -10.15 -19.60 2.72
N THR A 370 -11.48 -19.57 2.83
CA THR A 370 -12.35 -18.59 2.16
C THR A 370 -12.98 -17.59 3.13
N SER A 371 -12.66 -17.70 4.43
CA SER A 371 -13.18 -16.82 5.47
C SER A 371 -12.41 -15.50 5.60
N GLY A 372 -11.25 -15.42 4.94
CA GLY A 372 -10.37 -14.26 5.01
C GLY A 372 -9.44 -14.25 6.21
N GLU A 373 -9.23 -15.38 6.86
CA GLU A 373 -8.19 -15.50 7.88
C GLU A 373 -6.80 -15.35 7.27
N ILE A 374 -5.99 -14.49 7.87
CA ILE A 374 -4.59 -14.28 7.48
C ILE A 374 -3.71 -15.17 8.35
N ASN A 375 -3.52 -16.40 7.94
CA ASN A 375 -2.88 -17.44 8.77
C ASN A 375 -1.73 -18.18 8.09
N ASN A 376 -1.48 -17.93 6.80
CA ASN A 376 -0.34 -18.51 6.08
C ASN A 376 0.38 -17.44 5.24
N ASP A 377 1.53 -17.81 4.69
CA ASP A 377 2.38 -16.86 3.97
C ASP A 377 1.74 -16.32 2.68
N ALA A 378 0.96 -17.13 1.97
CA ALA A 378 0.23 -16.67 0.79
C ALA A 378 -0.83 -15.63 1.14
N SER A 379 -1.62 -15.88 2.20
CA SER A 379 -2.64 -14.92 2.65
C SER A 379 -2.03 -13.61 3.13
N LYS A 380 -0.88 -13.65 3.83
CA LYS A 380 -0.14 -12.46 4.27
C LYS A 380 0.37 -11.65 3.08
N LEU A 381 1.03 -12.31 2.13
CA LEU A 381 1.58 -11.66 0.95
C LEU A 381 0.49 -10.95 0.12
N ILE A 382 -0.58 -11.66 -0.21
CA ILE A 382 -1.68 -11.08 -0.97
C ILE A 382 -2.36 -9.95 -0.21
N ALA A 383 -2.59 -10.12 1.08
CA ALA A 383 -3.16 -9.05 1.92
C ALA A 383 -2.26 -7.80 1.97
N ASN A 384 -0.94 -7.96 2.05
CA ASN A 384 -0.01 -6.84 2.01
C ASN A 384 0.01 -6.14 0.63
N VAL A 385 -0.10 -6.88 -0.47
CA VAL A 385 -0.27 -6.30 -1.81
C VAL A 385 -1.55 -5.45 -1.86
N PHE A 386 -2.65 -5.96 -1.34
CA PHE A 386 -3.91 -5.21 -1.28
C PHE A 386 -3.89 -4.07 -0.28
N ALA A 387 -3.09 -4.14 0.77
CA ALA A 387 -2.84 -3.01 1.65
C ALA A 387 -2.15 -1.86 0.91
N TRP A 388 -1.15 -2.17 0.07
CA TRP A 388 -0.54 -1.18 -0.82
C TRP A 388 -1.56 -0.62 -1.82
N ILE A 389 -2.36 -1.47 -2.48
CA ILE A 389 -3.42 -1.03 -3.39
C ILE A 389 -4.37 -0.06 -2.68
N THR A 390 -4.79 -0.40 -1.47
CA THR A 390 -5.64 0.45 -0.63
C THR A 390 -5.00 1.82 -0.38
N ASN A 391 -3.71 1.86 -0.05
CA ASN A 391 -2.99 3.11 0.18
C ASN A 391 -2.92 3.97 -1.09
N VAL A 392 -2.66 3.37 -2.25
CA VAL A 392 -2.68 4.09 -3.53
C VAL A 392 -4.06 4.69 -3.80
N VAL A 393 -5.12 3.91 -3.61
CA VAL A 393 -6.50 4.38 -3.86
C VAL A 393 -6.87 5.51 -2.92
N LEU A 394 -6.52 5.42 -1.66
CA LEU A 394 -6.92 6.40 -0.64
C LEU A 394 -6.06 7.66 -0.65
N TYR A 395 -4.78 7.53 -0.96
CA TYR A 395 -3.80 8.60 -0.75
C TYR A 395 -3.00 8.96 -2.01
N GLY A 396 -3.08 8.17 -3.07
CA GLY A 396 -2.30 8.37 -4.31
C GLY A 396 -0.81 8.02 -4.17
N GLU A 397 -0.46 7.21 -3.15
CA GLU A 397 0.94 6.89 -2.78
C GLU A 397 1.27 5.41 -2.95
#